data_7bc191c6fdb1eb902b61936b4216be6a
#
_entry.id   7bc191c6fdb1eb902b61936b4216be6a
#
_cell.length_a   1.000
_cell.length_b   1.000
_cell.length_c   1.000
_cell.angle_alpha   90.00
_cell.angle_beta   90.00
_cell.angle_gamma   90.00
#
_symmetry.space_group_name_H-M   'P 1'
#
loop_
_entity.id
_entity.type
_entity.pdbx_description
1 polymer ?
#
loop_
_entity_poly.entity_id
_entity_poly.type
_entity_poly.pdbx_seq_one_letter_code
_entity_poly.pdbx_strand_id
1 'polypeptide(L)'
;MILPISISKLGKDDLDRFIALIRLFEVAFDMKNFELPNTHHLRKLLSRSDFFVFVARLGDTVVGGLTAYTLEQYYAEKPLAYLFDLAVAVEHQRQGIGRKLVAALNGCCAQEGFKEVFVQADLADDYALDFYRSTRPTAEEEVIHFSYSLNR
;
A
#
# COMPACT_ATOMS: atom_id res chain seq x y z
N MET A 1 11.45 -3.32 -26.86
CA MET A 1 12.05 -2.57 -25.74
C MET A 1 11.19 -2.72 -24.51
N ILE A 2 11.79 -3.09 -23.40
CA ILE A 2 11.08 -3.21 -22.12
C ILE A 2 11.09 -1.83 -21.44
N LEU A 3 9.90 -1.30 -21.14
CA LEU A 3 9.81 -0.04 -20.42
C LEU A 3 10.22 -0.24 -18.95
N PRO A 4 10.98 0.69 -18.37
CA PRO A 4 11.36 0.57 -16.96
C PRO A 4 10.15 0.79 -16.05
N ILE A 5 10.17 0.14 -14.89
CA ILE A 5 9.18 0.36 -13.84
C ILE A 5 9.54 1.65 -13.11
N SER A 6 8.56 2.52 -12.96
CA SER A 6 8.69 3.78 -12.23
C SER A 6 7.86 3.68 -10.95
N ILE A 7 8.47 4.00 -9.82
CA ILE A 7 7.77 4.04 -8.52
C ILE A 7 7.62 5.51 -8.12
N SER A 8 6.41 5.91 -7.78
CA SER A 8 6.17 7.30 -7.36
C SER A 8 5.12 7.37 -6.26
N LYS A 9 5.28 8.36 -5.37
CA LYS A 9 4.30 8.71 -4.35
C LYS A 9 3.28 9.64 -4.98
N LEU A 10 2.00 9.36 -4.79
CA LEU A 10 0.95 10.20 -5.34
C LEU A 10 0.71 11.43 -4.48
N GLY A 11 0.32 12.52 -5.13
CA GLY A 11 -0.12 13.75 -4.48
C GLY A 11 -1.57 14.06 -4.83
N LYS A 12 -2.01 15.24 -4.40
CA LYS A 12 -3.41 15.66 -4.56
C LYS A 12 -3.91 15.73 -6.01
N ASP A 13 -3.00 15.88 -6.96
CA ASP A 13 -3.35 16.02 -8.38
C ASP A 13 -3.32 14.68 -9.13
N ASP A 14 -3.08 13.58 -8.43
CA ASP A 14 -2.90 12.25 -9.04
C ASP A 14 -4.14 11.36 -8.90
N LEU A 15 -5.33 11.96 -8.93
CA LEU A 15 -6.58 11.21 -8.74
C LEU A 15 -6.74 10.07 -9.74
N ASP A 16 -6.40 10.30 -11.01
CA ASP A 16 -6.57 9.29 -12.05
C ASP A 16 -5.72 8.05 -11.75
N ARG A 17 -4.50 8.25 -11.27
CA ARG A 17 -3.62 7.14 -10.90
C ARG A 17 -4.10 6.41 -9.65
N PHE A 18 -4.67 7.16 -8.71
CA PHE A 18 -5.25 6.57 -7.51
C PHE A 18 -6.45 5.68 -7.88
N ILE A 19 -7.34 6.18 -8.76
CA ILE A 19 -8.48 5.40 -9.23
C ILE A 19 -7.99 4.14 -9.96
N ALA A 20 -6.96 4.26 -10.78
CA ALA A 20 -6.38 3.11 -11.48
C ALA A 20 -5.87 2.06 -10.50
N LEU A 21 -5.23 2.49 -9.41
CA LEU A 21 -4.76 1.58 -8.37
C LEU A 21 -5.94 0.91 -7.65
N ILE A 22 -6.98 1.68 -7.33
CA ILE A 22 -8.17 1.12 -6.66
C ILE A 22 -8.83 0.05 -7.54
N ARG A 23 -8.92 0.29 -8.85
CA ARG A 23 -9.44 -0.70 -9.79
C ARG A 23 -8.57 -1.96 -9.84
N LEU A 24 -7.26 -1.79 -9.74
CA LEU A 24 -6.33 -2.92 -9.64
C LEU A 24 -6.58 -3.72 -8.35
N PHE A 25 -6.76 -3.03 -7.23
CA PHE A 25 -7.08 -3.68 -5.95
C PHE A 25 -8.40 -4.43 -6.03
N GLU A 26 -9.41 -3.86 -6.69
CA GLU A 26 -10.71 -4.51 -6.87
C GLU A 26 -10.55 -5.90 -7.50
N VAL A 27 -9.73 -6.00 -8.52
CA VAL A 27 -9.43 -7.28 -9.18
C VAL A 27 -8.58 -8.17 -8.29
N ALA A 28 -7.49 -7.64 -7.75
CA ALA A 28 -6.52 -8.42 -6.97
C ALA A 28 -7.12 -9.00 -5.69
N PHE A 29 -8.04 -8.28 -5.06
CA PHE A 29 -8.66 -8.69 -3.79
C PHE A 29 -10.05 -9.29 -3.99
N ASP A 30 -10.46 -9.49 -5.25
CA ASP A 30 -11.77 -10.09 -5.61
C ASP A 30 -12.92 -9.39 -4.87
N MET A 31 -12.96 -8.07 -4.96
CA MET A 31 -13.94 -7.25 -4.25
C MET A 31 -15.28 -7.28 -4.99
N LYS A 32 -16.20 -8.13 -4.52
CA LYS A 32 -17.52 -8.29 -5.12
C LYS A 32 -18.40 -7.07 -4.87
N ASN A 33 -19.14 -6.66 -5.89
CA ASN A 33 -20.11 -5.55 -5.80
C ASN A 33 -19.49 -4.24 -5.28
N PHE A 34 -18.18 -4.05 -5.59
CA PHE A 34 -17.48 -2.86 -5.14
C PHE A 34 -17.96 -1.63 -5.91
N GLU A 35 -18.27 -0.56 -5.20
CA GLU A 35 -18.58 0.74 -5.77
C GLU A 35 -17.48 1.72 -5.42
N LEU A 36 -16.92 2.37 -6.44
CA LEU A 36 -15.88 3.37 -6.23
C LEU A 36 -16.44 4.54 -5.43
N PRO A 37 -15.81 4.94 -4.31
CA PRO A 37 -16.23 6.15 -3.59
C PRO A 37 -16.19 7.37 -4.50
N ASN A 38 -16.93 8.44 -4.14
CA ASN A 38 -16.96 9.62 -4.97
C ASN A 38 -15.57 10.30 -5.02
N THR A 39 -15.35 11.08 -6.07
CA THR A 39 -14.04 11.69 -6.32
C THR A 39 -13.65 12.70 -5.24
N HIS A 40 -14.63 13.37 -4.61
CA HIS A 40 -14.34 14.28 -3.53
C HIS A 40 -13.68 13.55 -2.34
N HIS A 41 -14.21 12.39 -1.98
CA HIS A 41 -13.66 11.57 -0.90
C HIS A 41 -12.22 11.15 -1.24
N LEU A 42 -11.99 10.69 -2.46
CA LEU A 42 -10.66 10.22 -2.88
C LEU A 42 -9.64 11.36 -2.92
N ARG A 43 -10.05 12.54 -3.40
CA ARG A 43 -9.18 13.73 -3.39
C ARG A 43 -8.85 14.14 -1.96
N LYS A 44 -9.81 14.05 -1.06
CA LYS A 44 -9.59 14.36 0.36
C LYS A 44 -8.51 13.45 0.93
N LEU A 45 -8.55 12.15 0.64
CA LEU A 45 -7.52 11.21 1.09
C LEU A 45 -6.15 11.59 0.54
N LEU A 46 -6.05 11.84 -0.77
CA LEU A 46 -4.78 12.21 -1.39
C LEU A 46 -4.19 13.51 -0.85
N SER A 47 -5.04 14.39 -0.31
CA SER A 47 -4.60 15.68 0.25
C SER A 47 -4.11 15.57 1.68
N ARG A 48 -4.31 14.43 2.35
CA ARG A 48 -3.90 14.25 3.74
C ARG A 48 -2.40 13.99 3.83
N SER A 49 -1.79 14.52 4.88
CA SER A 49 -0.37 14.28 5.14
C SER A 49 -0.12 12.95 5.84
N ASP A 50 -1.16 12.32 6.38
CA ASP A 50 -1.08 11.06 7.13
C ASP A 50 -1.57 9.85 6.33
N PHE A 51 -1.66 9.99 5.02
CA PHE A 51 -2.07 8.91 4.11
C PHE A 51 -1.14 8.90 2.90
N PHE A 52 -0.56 7.75 2.58
CA PHE A 52 0.39 7.58 1.48
C PHE A 52 -0.17 6.65 0.43
N VAL A 53 0.05 6.99 -0.83
CA VAL A 53 -0.17 6.08 -1.95
C VAL A 53 1.10 6.06 -2.79
N PHE A 54 1.63 4.87 -3.01
CA PHE A 54 2.73 4.65 -3.95
C PHE A 54 2.22 3.80 -5.09
N VAL A 55 2.57 4.17 -6.32
CA VAL A 55 2.22 3.37 -7.50
C VAL A 55 3.46 2.97 -8.25
N ALA A 56 3.39 1.79 -8.85
CA ALA A 56 4.35 1.32 -9.83
C ALA A 56 3.71 1.47 -11.21
N ARG A 57 4.43 2.09 -12.13
CA ARG A 57 3.94 2.31 -13.48
C ARG A 57 4.88 1.73 -14.52
N LEU A 58 4.27 1.24 -15.58
CA LEU A 58 4.98 0.87 -16.80
C LEU A 58 4.50 1.88 -17.85
N GLY A 59 5.33 2.89 -18.15
CA GLY A 59 4.86 4.07 -18.88
C GLY A 59 3.79 4.79 -18.05
N ASP A 60 2.62 5.00 -18.63
CA ASP A 60 1.50 5.66 -17.93
C ASP A 60 0.55 4.66 -17.27
N THR A 61 0.81 3.36 -17.41
CA THR A 61 -0.08 2.33 -16.88
C THR A 61 0.32 1.96 -15.46
N VAL A 62 -0.63 2.05 -14.52
CA VAL A 62 -0.43 1.59 -13.14
C VAL A 62 -0.48 0.06 -13.15
N VAL A 63 0.62 -0.57 -12.71
CA VAL A 63 0.74 -2.03 -12.68
C VAL A 63 0.83 -2.57 -11.25
N GLY A 64 0.87 -1.71 -10.26
CA GLY A 64 0.86 -2.09 -8.86
C GLY A 64 0.88 -0.87 -7.98
N GLY A 65 0.75 -1.09 -6.68
CA GLY A 65 0.82 0.00 -5.72
C GLY A 65 0.53 -0.44 -4.31
N LEU A 66 0.64 0.52 -3.39
CA LEU A 66 0.32 0.31 -2.00
C LEU A 66 -0.32 1.56 -1.40
N THR A 67 -1.04 1.34 -0.31
CA THR A 67 -1.55 2.42 0.54
C THR A 67 -1.00 2.24 1.94
N ALA A 68 -0.76 3.35 2.63
CA ALA A 68 -0.24 3.32 3.99
C ALA A 68 -0.78 4.50 4.79
N TYR A 69 -0.91 4.31 6.09
CA TYR A 69 -1.39 5.33 7.04
C TYR A 69 -0.30 5.67 8.03
N THR A 70 -0.24 6.94 8.43
CA THR A 70 0.60 7.39 9.53
C THR A 70 -0.17 7.21 10.83
N LEU A 71 0.48 6.56 11.81
CA LEU A 71 -0.08 6.43 13.16
C LEU A 71 0.78 7.23 14.12
N GLU A 72 0.22 8.35 14.59
CA GLU A 72 0.88 9.15 15.62
C GLU A 72 0.78 8.43 16.95
N GLN A 73 1.88 8.48 17.75
CA GLN A 73 1.97 7.79 19.03
C GLN A 73 1.97 8.77 20.19
N TYR A 74 1.38 8.37 21.30
CA TYR A 74 1.40 9.20 22.52
C TYR A 74 2.64 8.93 23.37
N TYR A 75 3.29 7.78 23.20
CA TYR A 75 4.46 7.39 23.99
C TYR A 75 5.78 7.57 23.23
N ALA A 76 5.76 8.13 22.07
CA ALA A 76 6.95 8.46 21.28
C ALA A 76 6.60 9.53 20.26
N GLU A 77 7.58 10.42 20.01
CA GLU A 77 7.35 11.51 19.04
C GLU A 77 7.41 11.03 17.59
N LYS A 78 8.16 9.94 17.32
CA LYS A 78 8.27 9.40 15.97
C LYS A 78 7.05 8.55 15.64
N PRO A 79 6.39 8.78 14.50
CA PRO A 79 5.20 8.01 14.13
C PRO A 79 5.55 6.62 13.59
N LEU A 80 4.53 5.79 13.47
CA LEU A 80 4.56 4.52 12.75
C LEU A 80 3.87 4.69 11.41
N ALA A 81 4.28 3.90 10.42
CA ALA A 81 3.52 3.79 9.17
C ALA A 81 2.91 2.39 9.11
N TYR A 82 1.62 2.34 8.76
CA TYR A 82 0.91 1.08 8.57
C TYR A 82 0.69 0.88 7.08
N LEU A 83 1.42 -0.07 6.49
CA LEU A 83 1.19 -0.49 5.12
C LEU A 83 -0.12 -1.28 5.10
N PHE A 84 -1.15 -0.72 4.48
CA PHE A 84 -2.51 -1.26 4.57
C PHE A 84 -2.81 -2.27 3.47
N ASP A 85 -2.65 -1.87 2.21
CA ASP A 85 -2.87 -2.73 1.05
C ASP A 85 -1.68 -2.65 0.11
N LEU A 86 -1.36 -3.77 -0.55
CA LEU A 86 -0.34 -3.83 -1.59
C LEU A 86 -0.76 -4.89 -2.60
N ALA A 87 -0.71 -4.55 -3.89
CA ALA A 87 -0.94 -5.51 -4.95
C ALA A 87 -0.17 -5.14 -6.21
N VAL A 88 0.13 -6.16 -7.00
CA VAL A 88 0.74 -6.03 -8.34
C VAL A 88 -0.14 -6.81 -9.30
N ALA A 89 -0.41 -6.25 -10.48
CA ALA A 89 -1.20 -6.93 -11.49
C ALA A 89 -0.59 -8.29 -11.81
N VAL A 90 -1.44 -9.31 -11.99
CA VAL A 90 -1.00 -10.71 -12.14
C VAL A 90 0.05 -10.86 -13.24
N GLU A 91 -0.16 -10.19 -14.38
CA GLU A 91 0.76 -10.28 -15.52
C GLU A 91 2.11 -9.62 -15.27
N HIS A 92 2.26 -8.88 -14.17
CA HIS A 92 3.50 -8.20 -13.81
C HIS A 92 4.10 -8.70 -12.50
N GLN A 93 3.56 -9.77 -11.93
CA GLN A 93 4.10 -10.36 -10.70
C GLN A 93 5.43 -11.06 -10.95
N ARG A 94 6.18 -11.33 -9.87
CA ARG A 94 7.47 -12.03 -9.88
C ARG A 94 8.57 -11.28 -10.65
N GLN A 95 8.45 -9.95 -10.75
CA GLN A 95 9.44 -9.07 -11.38
C GLN A 95 10.07 -8.11 -10.39
N GLY A 96 9.84 -8.30 -9.09
CA GLY A 96 10.40 -7.45 -8.06
C GLY A 96 9.66 -6.15 -7.82
N ILE A 97 8.48 -5.95 -8.43
CA ILE A 97 7.73 -4.70 -8.31
C ILE A 97 7.25 -4.49 -6.88
N GLY A 98 6.70 -5.53 -6.24
CA GLY A 98 6.25 -5.45 -4.85
C GLY A 98 7.37 -5.06 -3.91
N ARG A 99 8.56 -5.64 -4.08
CA ARG A 99 9.73 -5.28 -3.28
C ARG A 99 10.15 -3.83 -3.46
N LYS A 100 10.09 -3.34 -4.70
CA LYS A 100 10.41 -1.93 -4.99
C LYS A 100 9.42 -0.99 -4.32
N LEU A 101 8.14 -1.36 -4.28
CA LEU A 101 7.12 -0.58 -3.59
C LEU A 101 7.38 -0.53 -2.09
N VAL A 102 7.66 -1.66 -1.46
CA VAL A 102 7.98 -1.72 -0.03
C VAL A 102 9.24 -0.90 0.26
N ALA A 103 10.28 -1.04 -0.57
CA ALA A 103 11.52 -0.28 -0.41
C ALA A 103 11.28 1.23 -0.54
N ALA A 104 10.40 1.65 -1.45
CA ALA A 104 10.07 3.06 -1.63
C ALA A 104 9.37 3.63 -0.39
N LEU A 105 8.41 2.89 0.17
CA LEU A 105 7.73 3.29 1.39
C LEU A 105 8.72 3.37 2.56
N ASN A 106 9.52 2.33 2.75
CA ASN A 106 10.50 2.29 3.84
C ASN A 106 11.51 3.42 3.74
N GLY A 107 12.00 3.71 2.53
CA GLY A 107 12.95 4.80 2.31
C GLY A 107 12.33 6.16 2.60
N CYS A 108 11.10 6.38 2.16
CA CYS A 108 10.37 7.62 2.42
C CYS A 108 10.17 7.82 3.93
N CYS A 109 9.71 6.78 4.62
CA CYS A 109 9.47 6.86 6.07
C CYS A 109 10.77 7.05 6.87
N ALA A 110 11.85 6.40 6.45
CA ALA A 110 13.16 6.61 7.09
C ALA A 110 13.60 8.06 6.97
N GLN A 111 13.46 8.66 5.79
CA GLN A 111 13.80 10.06 5.56
C GLN A 111 12.96 11.02 6.40
N GLU A 112 11.68 10.70 6.58
CA GLU A 112 10.76 11.55 7.33
C GLU A 112 10.77 11.30 8.83
N GLY A 113 11.67 10.42 9.31
CA GLY A 113 11.86 10.21 10.74
C GLY A 113 10.85 9.28 11.41
N PHE A 114 10.21 8.40 10.64
CA PHE A 114 9.32 7.40 11.22
C PHE A 114 10.13 6.38 12.03
N LYS A 115 9.51 5.85 13.06
CA LYS A 115 10.13 4.85 13.89
C LYS A 115 10.10 3.46 13.26
N GLU A 116 9.01 3.13 12.58
CA GLU A 116 8.76 1.78 12.09
C GLU A 116 7.73 1.80 10.97
N VAL A 117 7.85 0.88 10.03
CA VAL A 117 6.81 0.55 9.07
C VAL A 117 6.37 -0.87 9.39
N PHE A 118 5.09 -1.11 9.53
CA PHE A 118 4.60 -2.46 9.75
C PHE A 118 3.48 -2.80 8.78
N VAL A 119 3.29 -4.10 8.56
CA VAL A 119 2.25 -4.63 7.69
C VAL A 119 1.74 -5.92 8.34
N GLN A 120 0.47 -6.21 8.11
CA GLN A 120 -0.15 -7.43 8.61
C GLN A 120 -0.61 -8.28 7.43
N ALA A 121 -0.38 -9.58 7.51
CA ALA A 121 -0.84 -10.54 6.52
C ALA A 121 -1.59 -11.64 7.25
N ASP A 122 -2.64 -12.16 6.62
CA ASP A 122 -3.41 -13.27 7.17
C ASP A 122 -2.49 -14.49 7.26
N LEU A 123 -2.51 -15.17 8.40
CA LEU A 123 -1.68 -16.35 8.63
C LEU A 123 -1.96 -17.47 7.61
N ALA A 124 -3.16 -17.50 7.04
CA ALA A 124 -3.55 -18.48 6.02
C ALA A 124 -3.10 -18.07 4.60
N ASP A 125 -2.60 -16.87 4.42
CA ASP A 125 -2.17 -16.36 3.11
C ASP A 125 -0.68 -16.62 2.90
N ASP A 126 -0.36 -17.83 2.47
CA ASP A 126 1.05 -18.24 2.27
C ASP A 126 1.79 -17.36 1.27
N TYR A 127 1.10 -16.92 0.21
CA TYR A 127 1.68 -16.06 -0.80
C TYR A 127 2.15 -14.72 -0.19
N ALA A 128 1.27 -14.10 0.60
CA ALA A 128 1.62 -12.84 1.27
C ALA A 128 2.74 -13.02 2.29
N LEU A 129 2.68 -14.10 3.08
CA LEU A 129 3.72 -14.40 4.07
C LEU A 129 5.09 -14.55 3.40
N ASP A 130 5.16 -15.36 2.34
CA ASP A 130 6.40 -15.57 1.60
C ASP A 130 6.91 -14.27 1.00
N PHE A 131 6.01 -13.46 0.45
CA PHE A 131 6.38 -12.17 -0.12
C PHE A 131 7.01 -11.26 0.94
N TYR A 132 6.32 -11.04 2.07
CA TYR A 132 6.84 -10.12 3.08
C TYR A 132 8.14 -10.64 3.71
N ARG A 133 8.26 -11.94 3.92
CA ARG A 133 9.53 -12.52 4.41
C ARG A 133 10.66 -12.29 3.43
N SER A 134 10.37 -12.27 2.13
CA SER A 134 11.38 -11.99 1.11
C SER A 134 11.89 -10.55 1.14
N THR A 135 11.14 -9.62 1.74
CA THR A 135 11.57 -8.22 1.90
C THR A 135 12.47 -8.01 3.12
N ARG A 136 12.76 -9.07 3.89
CA ARG A 136 13.64 -9.08 5.06
C ARG A 136 13.18 -8.14 6.17
N PRO A 137 11.98 -8.37 6.75
CA PRO A 137 11.55 -7.59 7.90
C PRO A 137 12.49 -7.83 9.09
N THR A 138 12.57 -6.86 10.00
CA THR A 138 13.43 -6.96 11.18
C THR A 138 12.79 -7.78 12.29
N ALA A 139 11.47 -7.96 12.26
CA ALA A 139 10.74 -8.74 13.24
C ALA A 139 9.47 -9.29 12.64
N GLU A 140 8.95 -10.33 13.25
CA GLU A 140 7.72 -10.97 12.82
C GLU A 140 7.02 -11.49 14.07
N GLU A 141 5.71 -11.26 14.19
CA GLU A 141 4.92 -11.79 15.29
C GLU A 141 3.52 -12.17 14.84
N GLU A 142 2.94 -13.16 15.50
CA GLU A 142 1.58 -13.59 15.20
C GLU A 142 0.60 -12.79 16.05
N VAL A 143 -0.46 -12.28 15.42
CA VAL A 143 -1.51 -11.52 16.10
C VAL A 143 -2.86 -12.04 15.66
N ILE A 144 -3.90 -11.80 16.47
CA ILE A 144 -5.26 -12.09 16.10
C ILE A 144 -5.97 -10.75 15.87
N HIS A 145 -6.57 -10.62 14.69
CA HIS A 145 -7.32 -9.43 14.31
C HIS A 145 -8.77 -9.57 14.75
N PHE A 146 -9.25 -8.65 15.59
CA PHE A 146 -10.66 -8.57 16.00
C PHE A 146 -11.29 -7.35 15.37
N SER A 147 -12.52 -7.47 14.89
CA SER A 147 -13.23 -6.32 14.33
C SER A 147 -14.66 -6.25 14.87
N TYR A 148 -15.16 -5.04 14.97
CA TYR A 148 -16.54 -4.77 15.40
C TYR A 148 -17.22 -4.00 14.28
N SER A 149 -18.15 -4.67 13.58
CA SER A 149 -18.92 -4.00 12.53
C SER A 149 -19.95 -3.09 13.17
N LEU A 150 -19.93 -1.83 12.79
CA LEU A 150 -20.84 -0.80 13.35
C LEU A 150 -22.07 -0.58 12.47
N ASN A 151 -22.05 -1.12 11.25
CA ASN A 151 -23.16 -1.05 10.32
C ASN A 151 -23.88 -2.41 10.32
N ARG A 152 -25.00 -2.48 11.03
CA ARG A 152 -25.77 -3.71 11.13
C ARG A 152 -27.06 -3.63 10.35
#